data_6340b06611b445815b834742283a552a
#
_entry.id   6340b06611b445815b834742283a552a
#
_cell.length_a   1.000
_cell.length_b   1.000
_cell.length_c   1.000
_cell.angle_alpha   90.00
_cell.angle_beta   90.00
_cell.angle_gamma   90.00
#
_symmetry.space_group_name_H-M   'P 1'
#
loop_
_entity.id
_entity.type
_entity.pdbx_description
1 polymer ?
#
loop_
_entity_poly.entity_id
_entity_poly.type
_entity_poly.pdbx_seq_one_letter_code
_entity_poly.pdbx_strand_id
1 'polypeptide(L)'
;MGIAPSLALADVPKRPRRLQPGDTIGLVAPASVTYEPLQLQIALEALDAMGLKAKVGPHVMDRFGYLAGEDKDRASDINDACASPEIDAVFALRGGWGASRLLPFLDFDLIAKNPKIFLGYSDITSLLNAIYAKAGVVTFHGPNVMSRWNEFTYQGMREVLFDAKSATYSNPEVIDDDLVARNHRIQTISAGKARGHLIGGNLTLMSALVGTPYFPDARGAILFLEDVGEAIYRVDRMMTQLKLSGVLGHVSGIVFGHFTGVKPNPGLGNFALMDILKQHCEPLGVPCYFGAMIGHVEQQSTVPVGATAEMDAGEGVLRLLEPAVR
;
A
#
# COMPACT_ATOMS: atom_id res chain seq x y z
N MET A 1 31.44 -9.82 5.30
CA MET A 1 30.80 -9.36 4.05
C MET A 1 30.19 -8.00 4.34
N GLY A 2 30.77 -6.95 3.76
CA GLY A 2 30.33 -5.58 4.02
C GLY A 2 28.96 -5.33 3.43
N ILE A 3 28.05 -4.80 4.24
CA ILE A 3 26.76 -4.24 3.81
C ILE A 3 27.11 -3.05 2.91
N ALA A 4 26.72 -3.11 1.63
CA ALA A 4 26.86 -1.98 0.73
C ALA A 4 26.16 -0.76 1.34
N PRO A 5 26.74 0.44 1.27
CA PRO A 5 26.10 1.63 1.81
C PRO A 5 24.77 1.83 1.10
N SER A 6 23.69 1.89 1.88
CA SER A 6 22.38 2.38 1.44
C SER A 6 22.60 3.73 0.75
N LEU A 7 22.06 3.88 -0.46
CA LEU A 7 21.99 5.16 -1.13
C LEU A 7 21.37 6.18 -0.15
N ALA A 8 22.12 7.20 0.16
CA ALA A 8 21.64 8.30 0.99
C ALA A 8 20.37 8.87 0.34
N LEU A 9 19.34 9.09 1.13
CA LEU A 9 18.17 9.90 0.74
C LEU A 9 18.66 11.33 0.48
N ALA A 10 19.23 11.56 -0.70
CA ALA A 10 19.68 12.88 -1.15
C ALA A 10 18.71 13.52 -2.13
N ASP A 11 17.79 12.76 -2.70
CA ASP A 11 16.87 13.27 -3.70
C ASP A 11 15.42 13.27 -3.21
N VAL A 12 14.74 14.41 -3.41
CA VAL A 12 13.29 14.54 -3.21
C VAL A 12 12.59 13.45 -4.02
N PRO A 13 11.68 12.66 -3.42
CA PRO A 13 10.98 11.61 -4.14
C PRO A 13 10.32 12.11 -5.42
N LYS A 14 10.46 11.34 -6.50
CA LYS A 14 9.89 11.69 -7.81
C LYS A 14 8.38 11.53 -7.75
N ARG A 15 7.66 12.63 -7.85
CA ARG A 15 6.20 12.63 -7.93
C ARG A 15 5.77 12.41 -9.39
N PRO A 16 4.93 11.40 -9.67
CA PRO A 16 4.38 11.20 -11.01
C PRO A 16 3.40 12.32 -11.38
N ARG A 17 3.10 12.44 -12.66
CA ARG A 17 2.05 13.36 -13.15
C ARG A 17 0.69 12.91 -12.61
N ARG A 18 -0.15 13.88 -12.21
CA ARG A 18 -1.54 13.60 -11.83
C ARG A 18 -2.35 13.08 -13.01
N LEU A 19 -3.39 12.31 -12.73
CA LEU A 19 -4.35 11.85 -13.72
C LEU A 19 -5.26 12.96 -14.21
N GLN A 20 -5.69 12.81 -15.45
CA GLN A 20 -6.70 13.65 -16.09
C GLN A 20 -7.75 12.77 -16.79
N PRO A 21 -8.99 13.27 -16.96
CA PRO A 21 -9.97 12.56 -17.79
C PRO A 21 -9.41 12.29 -19.19
N GLY A 22 -9.58 11.05 -19.65
CA GLY A 22 -9.07 10.56 -20.93
C GLY A 22 -7.68 9.94 -20.88
N ASP A 23 -6.97 10.00 -19.74
CA ASP A 23 -5.69 9.31 -19.54
C ASP A 23 -5.81 7.79 -19.71
N THR A 24 -4.74 7.16 -20.15
CA THR A 24 -4.67 5.73 -20.40
C THR A 24 -3.96 5.00 -19.25
N ILE A 25 -4.64 4.04 -18.67
CA ILE A 25 -4.14 3.17 -17.61
C ILE A 25 -3.57 1.88 -18.23
N GLY A 26 -2.30 1.60 -17.97
CA GLY A 26 -1.72 0.27 -18.16
C GLY A 26 -2.26 -0.66 -17.08
N LEU A 27 -3.16 -1.57 -17.45
CA LEU A 27 -3.72 -2.54 -16.53
C LEU A 27 -2.84 -3.79 -16.52
N VAL A 28 -2.31 -4.12 -15.34
CA VAL A 28 -1.37 -5.25 -15.14
C VAL A 28 -1.89 -6.22 -14.08
N ALA A 29 -1.51 -7.49 -14.17
CA ALA A 29 -1.85 -8.52 -13.20
C ALA A 29 -0.60 -9.11 -12.53
N PRO A 30 0.05 -8.38 -11.59
CA PRO A 30 1.36 -8.79 -11.07
C PRO A 30 1.31 -9.93 -10.04
N ALA A 31 0.13 -10.33 -9.61
CA ALA A 31 -0.08 -11.29 -8.51
C ALA A 31 -0.89 -12.51 -8.96
N SER A 32 -2.05 -12.74 -8.35
CA SER A 32 -2.87 -13.92 -8.61
C SER A 32 -3.65 -13.83 -9.92
N VAL A 33 -3.91 -15.02 -10.46
CA VAL A 33 -4.72 -15.22 -11.67
C VAL A 33 -6.16 -14.71 -11.49
N THR A 34 -6.72 -14.17 -12.56
CA THR A 34 -8.15 -13.87 -12.70
C THR A 34 -8.77 -14.96 -13.57
N TYR A 35 -9.73 -15.71 -13.00
CA TYR A 35 -10.32 -16.86 -13.68
C TYR A 35 -11.47 -16.48 -14.63
N GLU A 36 -12.25 -15.48 -14.22
CA GLU A 36 -13.50 -15.14 -14.87
C GLU A 36 -13.34 -13.89 -15.76
N PRO A 37 -13.57 -13.98 -17.08
CA PRO A 37 -13.51 -12.82 -17.98
C PRO A 37 -14.41 -11.66 -17.55
N LEU A 38 -15.56 -11.97 -16.94
CA LEU A 38 -16.46 -10.94 -16.42
C LEU A 38 -15.80 -10.03 -15.37
N GLN A 39 -14.86 -10.56 -14.59
CA GLN A 39 -14.14 -9.76 -13.60
C GLN A 39 -13.24 -8.70 -14.27
N LEU A 40 -12.58 -9.05 -15.38
CA LEU A 40 -11.84 -8.09 -16.18
C LEU A 40 -12.77 -7.07 -16.83
N GLN A 41 -13.91 -7.51 -17.36
CA GLN A 41 -14.90 -6.60 -17.94
C GLN A 41 -15.39 -5.57 -16.92
N ILE A 42 -15.76 -6.00 -15.69
CA ILE A 42 -16.16 -5.08 -14.60
C ILE A 42 -15.04 -4.09 -14.27
N ALA A 43 -13.80 -4.55 -14.26
CA ALA A 43 -12.64 -3.67 -14.01
C ALA A 43 -12.50 -2.60 -15.11
N LEU A 44 -12.69 -2.96 -16.38
CA LEU A 44 -12.65 -2.02 -17.50
C LEU A 44 -13.82 -1.02 -17.44
N GLU A 45 -15.03 -1.48 -17.10
CA GLU A 45 -16.20 -0.61 -16.89
C GLU A 45 -15.96 0.38 -15.73
N ALA A 46 -15.28 -0.04 -14.66
CA ALA A 46 -14.93 0.86 -13.56
C ALA A 46 -13.95 1.96 -14.01
N LEU A 47 -12.93 1.64 -14.82
CA LEU A 47 -12.01 2.65 -15.37
C LEU A 47 -12.73 3.61 -16.31
N ASP A 48 -13.61 3.11 -17.18
CA ASP A 48 -14.41 3.94 -18.07
C ASP A 48 -15.33 4.90 -17.28
N ALA A 49 -15.98 4.40 -16.22
CA ALA A 49 -16.81 5.22 -15.33
C ALA A 49 -16.00 6.32 -14.59
N MET A 50 -14.69 6.12 -14.39
CA MET A 50 -13.77 7.14 -13.88
C MET A 50 -13.31 8.15 -14.94
N GLY A 51 -13.72 7.96 -16.21
CA GLY A 51 -13.28 8.75 -17.35
C GLY A 51 -11.88 8.41 -17.85
N LEU A 52 -11.39 7.19 -17.58
CA LEU A 52 -10.07 6.70 -17.95
C LEU A 52 -10.17 5.64 -19.06
N LYS A 53 -9.12 5.55 -19.88
CA LYS A 53 -8.96 4.50 -20.87
C LYS A 53 -8.11 3.39 -20.27
N ALA A 54 -8.31 2.14 -20.74
CA ALA A 54 -7.49 1.01 -20.33
C ALA A 54 -6.68 0.44 -21.51
N LYS A 55 -5.40 0.20 -21.27
CA LYS A 55 -4.54 -0.65 -22.12
C LYS A 55 -4.18 -1.89 -21.30
N VAL A 56 -4.85 -2.99 -21.62
CA VAL A 56 -4.65 -4.27 -20.91
C VAL A 56 -3.32 -4.87 -21.29
N GLY A 57 -2.49 -5.22 -20.31
CA GLY A 57 -1.23 -5.94 -20.54
C GLY A 57 -1.47 -7.30 -21.21
N PRO A 58 -0.61 -7.75 -22.10
CA PRO A 58 -0.81 -8.99 -22.87
C PRO A 58 -0.97 -10.24 -21.99
N HIS A 59 -0.38 -10.25 -20.78
CA HIS A 59 -0.37 -11.40 -19.88
C HIS A 59 -1.40 -11.32 -18.72
N VAL A 60 -2.29 -10.32 -18.72
CA VAL A 60 -3.24 -10.06 -17.62
C VAL A 60 -4.17 -11.25 -17.33
N MET A 61 -4.51 -12.05 -18.35
CA MET A 61 -5.38 -13.23 -18.23
C MET A 61 -4.64 -14.55 -18.29
N ASP A 62 -3.31 -14.53 -18.27
CA ASP A 62 -2.49 -15.75 -18.27
C ASP A 62 -2.63 -16.51 -16.95
N ARG A 63 -2.24 -17.79 -16.97
CA ARG A 63 -2.37 -18.69 -15.82
C ARG A 63 -1.13 -19.55 -15.66
N PHE A 64 -0.55 -19.49 -14.46
CA PHE A 64 0.52 -20.38 -14.04
C PHE A 64 0.28 -20.78 -12.56
N GLY A 65 -0.39 -21.91 -12.37
CA GLY A 65 -0.87 -22.27 -11.04
C GLY A 65 -1.87 -21.24 -10.49
N TYR A 66 -1.55 -20.63 -9.35
CA TYR A 66 -2.33 -19.54 -8.75
C TYR A 66 -1.90 -18.14 -9.19
N LEU A 67 -0.87 -18.04 -10.07
CA LEU A 67 -0.31 -16.78 -10.57
C LEU A 67 -0.95 -16.39 -11.92
N ALA A 68 -0.94 -15.10 -12.22
CA ALA A 68 -1.39 -14.55 -13.50
C ALA A 68 -0.29 -14.67 -14.59
N GLY A 69 0.25 -15.87 -14.81
CA GLY A 69 1.32 -16.13 -15.75
C GLY A 69 2.71 -16.29 -15.13
N GLU A 70 3.71 -16.50 -15.97
CA GLU A 70 5.11 -16.62 -15.57
C GLU A 70 5.65 -15.31 -14.98
N ASP A 71 6.65 -15.40 -14.10
CA ASP A 71 7.20 -14.21 -13.41
C ASP A 71 7.74 -13.17 -14.41
N LYS A 72 8.42 -13.61 -15.49
CA LYS A 72 9.00 -12.73 -16.50
C LYS A 72 7.93 -12.00 -17.31
N ASP A 73 6.85 -12.70 -17.65
CA ASP A 73 5.76 -12.16 -18.49
C ASP A 73 4.99 -11.09 -17.70
N ARG A 74 4.66 -11.37 -16.42
CA ARG A 74 4.04 -10.39 -15.52
C ARG A 74 4.92 -9.16 -15.27
N ALA A 75 6.24 -9.36 -15.16
CA ALA A 75 7.20 -8.26 -15.01
C ALA A 75 7.36 -7.46 -16.31
N SER A 76 7.33 -8.13 -17.50
CA SER A 76 7.38 -7.42 -18.78
C SER A 76 6.19 -6.49 -18.97
N ASP A 77 4.97 -6.93 -18.59
CA ASP A 77 3.78 -6.07 -18.64
C ASP A 77 3.97 -4.77 -17.85
N ILE A 78 4.61 -4.85 -16.67
CA ILE A 78 4.92 -3.67 -15.85
C ILE A 78 5.98 -2.79 -16.52
N ASN A 79 7.09 -3.39 -16.98
CA ASN A 79 8.18 -2.64 -17.59
C ASN A 79 7.70 -1.94 -18.88
N ASP A 80 6.94 -2.63 -19.72
CA ASP A 80 6.38 -2.10 -20.96
C ASP A 80 5.37 -0.98 -20.70
N ALA A 81 4.50 -1.15 -19.68
CA ALA A 81 3.59 -0.10 -19.27
C ALA A 81 4.32 1.15 -18.75
N CYS A 82 5.41 0.96 -18.01
CA CYS A 82 6.25 2.07 -17.55
C CYS A 82 7.01 2.75 -18.70
N ALA A 83 7.48 1.99 -19.70
CA ALA A 83 8.21 2.51 -20.84
C ALA A 83 7.32 3.27 -21.85
N SER A 84 6.08 2.82 -22.02
CA SER A 84 5.18 3.31 -23.06
C SER A 84 4.77 4.78 -22.85
N PRO A 85 5.00 5.69 -23.81
CA PRO A 85 4.52 7.06 -23.72
C PRO A 85 2.99 7.20 -23.85
N GLU A 86 2.31 6.15 -24.31
CA GLU A 86 0.84 6.11 -24.43
C GLU A 86 0.13 5.76 -23.13
N ILE A 87 0.87 5.32 -22.11
CA ILE A 87 0.34 4.95 -20.80
C ILE A 87 0.70 6.04 -19.79
N ASP A 88 -0.29 6.54 -19.08
CA ASP A 88 -0.16 7.63 -18.13
C ASP A 88 0.03 7.13 -16.68
N ALA A 89 -0.56 5.99 -16.34
CA ALA A 89 -0.45 5.35 -15.04
C ALA A 89 -0.51 3.82 -15.16
N VAL A 90 -0.05 3.09 -14.14
CA VAL A 90 -0.06 1.63 -14.06
C VAL A 90 -0.90 1.23 -12.86
N PHE A 91 -2.00 0.50 -13.10
CA PHE A 91 -2.88 0.00 -12.06
C PHE A 91 -2.87 -1.52 -12.00
N ALA A 92 -2.75 -2.06 -10.80
CA ALA A 92 -2.88 -3.49 -10.59
C ALA A 92 -4.34 -3.92 -10.68
N LEU A 93 -4.62 -4.98 -11.45
CA LEU A 93 -5.95 -5.55 -11.58
C LEU A 93 -6.43 -6.09 -10.23
N ARG A 94 -5.56 -6.88 -9.56
CA ARG A 94 -5.81 -7.47 -8.23
C ARG A 94 -4.51 -7.78 -7.48
N GLY A 95 -4.63 -7.99 -6.19
CA GLY A 95 -3.62 -8.61 -5.35
C GLY A 95 -3.69 -10.14 -5.35
N GLY A 96 -3.31 -10.75 -4.24
CA GLY A 96 -3.27 -12.20 -4.03
C GLY A 96 -1.90 -12.65 -3.59
N TRP A 97 -1.14 -13.32 -4.47
CA TRP A 97 0.20 -13.83 -4.18
C TRP A 97 1.13 -13.71 -5.38
N GLY A 98 2.43 -13.51 -5.13
CA GLY A 98 3.47 -13.68 -6.12
C GLY A 98 4.04 -12.40 -6.71
N ALA A 99 3.57 -11.21 -6.31
CA ALA A 99 4.12 -9.94 -6.79
C ALA A 99 5.60 -9.75 -6.39
N SER A 100 5.99 -10.18 -5.19
CA SER A 100 7.40 -10.13 -4.75
C SER A 100 8.37 -10.91 -5.65
N ARG A 101 7.88 -11.94 -6.36
CA ARG A 101 8.69 -12.74 -7.29
C ARG A 101 9.17 -11.94 -8.51
N LEU A 102 8.47 -10.84 -8.83
CA LEU A 102 8.77 -9.98 -9.98
C LEU A 102 9.94 -9.04 -9.73
N LEU A 103 10.28 -8.78 -8.47
CA LEU A 103 11.27 -7.76 -8.10
C LEU A 103 12.62 -7.89 -8.82
N PRO A 104 13.19 -9.11 -9.03
CA PRO A 104 14.43 -9.27 -9.78
C PRO A 104 14.32 -8.99 -11.29
N PHE A 105 13.10 -8.91 -11.84
CA PHE A 105 12.84 -8.74 -13.28
C PHE A 105 12.35 -7.32 -13.63
N LEU A 106 12.13 -6.46 -12.62
CA LEU A 106 11.74 -5.06 -12.85
C LEU A 106 12.95 -4.21 -13.21
N ASP A 107 12.77 -3.36 -14.22
CA ASP A 107 13.75 -2.34 -14.61
C ASP A 107 13.50 -1.05 -13.81
N PHE A 108 14.11 -0.95 -12.63
CA PHE A 108 13.96 0.20 -11.76
C PHE A 108 14.57 1.48 -12.35
N ASP A 109 15.59 1.39 -13.20
CA ASP A 109 16.17 2.55 -13.88
C ASP A 109 15.21 3.11 -14.92
N LEU A 110 14.51 2.23 -15.66
CA LEU A 110 13.46 2.61 -16.60
C LEU A 110 12.28 3.26 -15.86
N ILE A 111 11.83 2.68 -14.74
CA ILE A 111 10.77 3.23 -13.91
C ILE A 111 11.18 4.62 -13.36
N ALA A 112 12.42 4.76 -12.91
CA ALA A 112 12.95 6.03 -12.40
C ALA A 112 13.01 7.14 -13.46
N LYS A 113 13.21 6.78 -14.73
CA LYS A 113 13.22 7.70 -15.88
C LYS A 113 11.81 8.06 -16.34
N ASN A 114 10.84 7.21 -16.10
CA ASN A 114 9.44 7.37 -16.52
C ASN A 114 8.49 7.29 -15.30
N PRO A 115 8.55 8.25 -14.36
CA PRO A 115 7.77 8.19 -13.13
C PRO A 115 6.27 8.28 -13.45
N LYS A 116 5.56 7.16 -13.26
CA LYS A 116 4.11 7.03 -13.42
C LYS A 116 3.46 6.70 -12.09
N ILE A 117 2.18 7.04 -11.94
CA ILE A 117 1.37 6.53 -10.85
C ILE A 117 1.36 5.00 -10.93
N PHE A 118 1.74 4.32 -9.84
CA PHE A 118 1.59 2.89 -9.67
C PHE A 118 0.62 2.66 -8.50
N LEU A 119 -0.57 2.12 -8.79
CA LEU A 119 -1.65 1.95 -7.82
C LEU A 119 -1.96 0.48 -7.57
N GLY A 120 -2.10 0.12 -6.31
CA GLY A 120 -2.55 -1.18 -5.85
C GLY A 120 -2.37 -1.38 -4.36
N TYR A 121 -2.82 -2.51 -3.80
CA TYR A 121 -2.66 -2.86 -2.40
C TYR A 121 -2.56 -4.37 -2.20
N SER A 122 -2.53 -4.83 -0.94
CA SER A 122 -2.38 -6.25 -0.62
C SER A 122 -1.00 -6.75 -1.07
N ASP A 123 -0.92 -7.81 -1.87
CA ASP A 123 0.32 -8.38 -2.40
C ASP A 123 1.16 -7.35 -3.21
N ILE A 124 0.50 -6.31 -3.77
CA ILE A 124 1.16 -5.23 -4.51
C ILE A 124 2.04 -4.36 -3.60
N THR A 125 1.87 -4.40 -2.29
CA THR A 125 2.71 -3.71 -1.31
C THR A 125 4.20 -3.90 -1.58
N SER A 126 4.61 -5.11 -1.98
CA SER A 126 6.01 -5.40 -2.29
C SER A 126 6.55 -4.58 -3.47
N LEU A 127 5.75 -4.42 -4.53
CA LEU A 127 6.11 -3.61 -5.69
C LEU A 127 6.15 -2.11 -5.35
N LEU A 128 5.16 -1.62 -4.60
CA LEU A 128 5.08 -0.20 -4.22
C LEU A 128 6.32 0.24 -3.44
N ASN A 129 6.67 -0.53 -2.40
CA ASN A 129 7.82 -0.23 -1.56
C ASN A 129 9.15 -0.42 -2.31
N ALA A 130 9.26 -1.46 -3.15
CA ALA A 130 10.46 -1.69 -3.95
C ALA A 130 10.68 -0.59 -5.02
N ILE A 131 9.62 -0.14 -5.70
CA ILE A 131 9.70 0.97 -6.67
C ILE A 131 10.14 2.25 -5.96
N TYR A 132 9.55 2.55 -4.79
CA TYR A 132 9.99 3.69 -4.00
C TYR A 132 11.47 3.55 -3.57
N ALA A 133 11.86 2.41 -3.01
CA ALA A 133 13.21 2.17 -2.51
C ALA A 133 14.29 2.21 -3.61
N LYS A 134 13.99 1.71 -4.81
CA LYS A 134 14.97 1.52 -5.89
C LYS A 134 14.94 2.62 -6.95
N ALA A 135 13.75 3.13 -7.27
CA ALA A 135 13.56 4.14 -8.32
C ALA A 135 13.32 5.56 -7.76
N GLY A 136 13.04 5.68 -6.46
CA GLY A 136 12.72 6.96 -5.81
C GLY A 136 11.40 7.55 -6.27
N VAL A 137 10.49 6.74 -6.82
CA VAL A 137 9.18 7.18 -7.33
C VAL A 137 8.11 6.96 -6.27
N VAL A 138 7.30 8.00 -6.00
CA VAL A 138 6.12 7.89 -5.14
C VAL A 138 5.12 6.92 -5.77
N THR A 139 4.66 5.93 -5.00
CA THR A 139 3.67 4.93 -5.41
C THR A 139 2.45 4.99 -4.50
N PHE A 140 1.37 4.28 -4.81
CA PHE A 140 0.09 4.49 -4.14
C PHE A 140 -0.51 3.18 -3.65
N HIS A 141 -0.57 3.03 -2.31
CA HIS A 141 -1.29 1.96 -1.65
C HIS A 141 -2.78 2.34 -1.60
N GLY A 142 -3.56 1.72 -2.43
CA GLY A 142 -4.98 1.99 -2.59
C GLY A 142 -5.67 0.91 -3.41
N PRO A 143 -6.96 1.03 -3.70
CA PRO A 143 -7.73 -0.05 -4.28
C PRO A 143 -7.15 -0.53 -5.62
N ASN A 144 -7.08 -1.86 -5.79
CA ASN A 144 -6.88 -2.48 -7.09
C ASN A 144 -8.11 -2.24 -7.98
N VAL A 145 -7.98 -2.34 -9.30
CA VAL A 145 -9.11 -2.03 -10.19
C VAL A 145 -10.34 -2.90 -9.93
N MET A 146 -10.14 -4.17 -9.54
CA MET A 146 -11.21 -5.09 -9.15
C MET A 146 -11.80 -4.83 -7.75
N SER A 147 -11.30 -3.88 -7.00
CA SER A 147 -11.85 -3.52 -5.69
C SER A 147 -13.22 -2.86 -5.83
N ARG A 148 -13.94 -2.75 -4.71
CA ARG A 148 -15.21 -2.03 -4.67
C ARG A 148 -14.96 -0.52 -4.63
N TRP A 149 -15.48 0.18 -5.63
CA TRP A 149 -15.35 1.64 -5.78
C TRP A 149 -16.60 2.35 -5.23
N ASN A 150 -16.79 2.35 -3.90
CA ASN A 150 -17.81 3.19 -3.27
C ASN A 150 -17.36 4.67 -3.26
N GLU A 151 -18.25 5.55 -2.85
CA GLU A 151 -18.02 7.00 -2.91
C GLU A 151 -16.78 7.43 -2.12
N PHE A 152 -16.62 6.96 -0.87
CA PHE A 152 -15.44 7.29 -0.03
C PHE A 152 -14.13 6.88 -0.71
N THR A 153 -14.09 5.65 -1.19
CA THR A 153 -12.90 5.07 -1.84
C THR A 153 -12.55 5.82 -3.13
N TYR A 154 -13.55 6.08 -3.98
CA TYR A 154 -13.34 6.81 -5.24
C TYR A 154 -12.94 8.26 -5.00
N GLN A 155 -13.63 8.98 -4.12
CA GLN A 155 -13.31 10.39 -3.83
C GLN A 155 -11.93 10.53 -3.20
N GLY A 156 -11.55 9.66 -2.24
CA GLY A 156 -10.22 9.66 -1.67
C GLY A 156 -9.11 9.42 -2.70
N MET A 157 -9.30 8.48 -3.62
CA MET A 157 -8.37 8.25 -4.74
C MET A 157 -8.31 9.47 -5.66
N ARG A 158 -9.47 10.04 -6.03
CA ARG A 158 -9.56 11.20 -6.91
C ARG A 158 -8.85 12.42 -6.33
N GLU A 159 -9.04 12.71 -5.04
CA GLU A 159 -8.39 13.83 -4.37
C GLU A 159 -6.86 13.75 -4.46
N VAL A 160 -6.29 12.54 -4.29
CA VAL A 160 -4.85 12.32 -4.33
C VAL A 160 -4.32 12.29 -5.76
N LEU A 161 -4.95 11.53 -6.66
CA LEU A 161 -4.38 11.22 -7.97
C LEU A 161 -4.80 12.18 -9.09
N PHE A 162 -6.00 12.79 -9.01
CA PHE A 162 -6.50 13.72 -10.03
C PHE A 162 -6.39 15.18 -9.57
N ASP A 163 -6.88 15.46 -8.37
CA ASP A 163 -6.99 16.83 -7.88
C ASP A 163 -5.67 17.34 -7.28
N ALA A 164 -4.68 16.44 -7.08
CA ALA A 164 -3.37 16.76 -6.50
C ALA A 164 -3.49 17.50 -5.15
N LYS A 165 -4.42 17.06 -4.30
CA LYS A 165 -4.59 17.65 -2.96
C LYS A 165 -3.61 17.07 -1.96
N SER A 166 -3.24 17.87 -0.97
CA SER A 166 -2.61 17.40 0.27
C SER A 166 -3.70 16.78 1.17
N ALA A 167 -3.99 15.51 0.92
CA ALA A 167 -5.11 14.81 1.55
C ALA A 167 -4.93 14.70 3.08
N THR A 168 -6.05 14.78 3.79
CA THR A 168 -6.15 14.43 5.21
C THR A 168 -6.96 13.15 5.34
N TYR A 169 -6.34 12.12 5.92
CA TYR A 169 -6.97 10.82 6.15
C TYR A 169 -7.56 10.81 7.56
N SER A 170 -8.88 10.81 7.61
CA SER A 170 -9.69 10.60 8.82
C SER A 170 -10.75 9.56 8.51
N ASN A 171 -11.25 8.92 9.55
CA ASN A 171 -12.32 7.96 9.37
C ASN A 171 -13.65 8.69 9.05
N PRO A 172 -14.49 8.13 8.17
CA PRO A 172 -15.80 8.69 7.89
C PRO A 172 -16.68 8.61 9.13
N GLU A 173 -17.56 9.59 9.29
CA GLU A 173 -18.60 9.53 10.30
C GLU A 173 -19.51 8.33 10.02
N VAL A 174 -19.78 7.55 11.06
CA VAL A 174 -20.73 6.44 10.98
C VAL A 174 -22.09 6.97 11.37
N ILE A 175 -22.99 6.99 10.41
CA ILE A 175 -24.42 7.25 10.66
C ILE A 175 -25.08 5.89 10.78
N ASP A 176 -25.23 5.39 12.00
CA ASP A 176 -25.98 4.16 12.29
C ASP A 176 -27.00 4.44 13.41
N ASP A 177 -27.95 3.52 13.59
CA ASP A 177 -29.00 3.63 14.62
C ASP A 177 -28.51 3.18 16.02
N ASP A 178 -27.20 2.88 16.17
CA ASP A 178 -26.62 2.49 17.45
C ASP A 178 -26.42 3.71 18.37
N LEU A 179 -26.61 3.51 19.65
CA LEU A 179 -26.39 4.54 20.68
C LEU A 179 -24.95 5.07 20.68
N VAL A 180 -24.00 4.24 20.23
CA VAL A 180 -22.57 4.58 20.11
C VAL A 180 -22.04 3.97 18.81
N ALA A 181 -21.18 4.71 18.10
CA ALA A 181 -20.52 4.18 16.91
C ALA A 181 -19.71 2.91 17.25
N ARG A 182 -19.92 1.83 16.53
CA ARG A 182 -19.21 0.56 16.68
C ARG A 182 -18.08 0.40 15.67
N ASN A 183 -18.26 0.93 14.49
CA ASN A 183 -17.34 0.82 13.37
C ASN A 183 -16.46 2.06 13.23
N HIS A 184 -15.40 1.98 12.46
CA HIS A 184 -14.47 3.07 12.12
C HIS A 184 -13.84 3.78 13.32
N ARG A 185 -13.69 3.07 14.44
CA ARG A 185 -13.14 3.65 15.66
C ARG A 185 -11.62 3.74 15.61
N ILE A 186 -11.10 4.89 15.95
CA ILE A 186 -9.67 5.07 16.20
C ILE A 186 -9.35 4.63 17.63
N GLN A 187 -8.23 3.94 17.81
CA GLN A 187 -7.69 3.56 19.10
C GLN A 187 -6.24 4.05 19.20
N THR A 188 -6.01 5.06 20.03
CA THR A 188 -4.67 5.55 20.32
C THR A 188 -3.90 4.52 21.14
N ILE A 189 -2.72 4.13 20.68
CA ILE A 189 -1.78 3.25 21.40
C ILE A 189 -0.78 4.13 22.18
N SER A 190 -0.15 5.07 21.50
CA SER A 190 0.76 6.06 22.09
C SER A 190 0.45 7.42 21.49
N ALA A 191 0.05 8.38 22.34
CA ALA A 191 -0.29 9.72 21.86
C ALA A 191 0.96 10.49 21.40
N GLY A 192 0.74 11.50 20.53
CA GLY A 192 1.78 12.38 20.04
C GLY A 192 1.65 12.64 18.54
N LYS A 193 2.58 13.44 18.02
CA LYS A 193 2.68 13.82 16.61
C LYS A 193 4.02 13.40 16.04
N ALA A 194 4.03 12.99 14.79
CA ALA A 194 5.24 12.67 14.07
C ALA A 194 5.17 13.17 12.62
N ARG A 195 6.34 13.46 12.05
CA ARG A 195 6.50 13.77 10.63
C ARG A 195 7.50 12.82 10.00
N GLY A 196 7.25 12.43 8.77
CA GLY A 196 8.16 11.57 8.02
C GLY A 196 7.60 11.21 6.65
N HIS A 197 8.42 10.52 5.87
CA HIS A 197 7.94 9.91 4.65
C HIS A 197 7.15 8.64 4.98
N LEU A 198 6.14 8.37 4.17
CA LEU A 198 5.28 7.20 4.37
C LEU A 198 5.91 5.96 3.74
N ILE A 199 5.99 4.88 4.50
CA ILE A 199 6.31 3.54 4.00
C ILE A 199 5.33 2.54 4.59
N GLY A 200 5.05 1.43 3.90
CA GLY A 200 4.18 0.42 4.47
C GLY A 200 3.20 -0.21 3.50
N GLY A 201 2.13 -0.74 4.05
CA GLY A 201 1.08 -1.50 3.39
C GLY A 201 0.78 -2.80 4.13
N ASN A 202 0.65 -3.90 3.41
CA ASN A 202 0.36 -5.20 4.00
C ASN A 202 1.55 -5.70 4.86
N LEU A 203 1.29 -6.04 6.13
CA LEU A 203 2.32 -6.45 7.10
C LEU A 203 3.05 -7.71 6.66
N THR A 204 2.33 -8.69 6.09
CA THR A 204 2.94 -9.93 5.57
C THR A 204 3.99 -9.59 4.51
N LEU A 205 3.67 -8.70 3.56
CA LEU A 205 4.58 -8.31 2.49
C LEU A 205 5.72 -7.43 3.00
N MET A 206 5.45 -6.48 3.92
CA MET A 206 6.50 -5.68 4.54
C MET A 206 7.50 -6.57 5.31
N SER A 207 7.02 -7.54 6.09
CA SER A 207 7.91 -8.48 6.80
C SER A 207 8.71 -9.36 5.83
N ALA A 208 8.14 -9.76 4.70
CA ALA A 208 8.83 -10.55 3.68
C ALA A 208 9.95 -9.77 2.94
N LEU A 209 9.84 -8.45 2.85
CA LEU A 209 10.87 -7.61 2.24
C LEU A 209 12.07 -7.35 3.17
N VAL A 210 11.93 -7.57 4.49
CA VAL A 210 13.02 -7.32 5.46
C VAL A 210 14.27 -8.12 5.10
N GLY A 211 15.42 -7.43 5.10
CA GLY A 211 16.72 -8.04 4.74
C GLY A 211 16.98 -8.14 3.25
N THR A 212 16.07 -7.65 2.41
CA THR A 212 16.26 -7.54 0.95
C THR A 212 16.67 -6.11 0.56
N PRO A 213 17.23 -5.91 -0.64
CA PRO A 213 17.56 -4.57 -1.14
C PRO A 213 16.29 -3.77 -1.57
N TYR A 214 15.11 -4.33 -1.43
CA TYR A 214 13.82 -3.76 -1.84
C TYR A 214 13.04 -3.14 -0.68
N PHE A 215 13.48 -3.35 0.56
CA PHE A 215 12.88 -2.70 1.72
C PHE A 215 13.27 -1.20 1.75
N PRO A 216 12.32 -0.26 1.87
CA PRO A 216 12.63 1.17 1.92
C PRO A 216 13.36 1.56 3.22
N ASP A 217 14.02 2.71 3.21
CA ASP A 217 14.65 3.24 4.41
C ASP A 217 13.59 3.61 5.46
N ALA A 218 13.67 2.99 6.64
CA ALA A 218 12.72 3.22 7.73
C ALA A 218 13.09 4.41 8.63
N ARG A 219 14.29 5.00 8.46
CA ARG A 219 14.76 6.07 9.35
C ARG A 219 13.91 7.32 9.23
N GLY A 220 13.25 7.68 10.35
CA GLY A 220 12.33 8.81 10.41
C GLY A 220 11.04 8.64 9.59
N ALA A 221 10.75 7.45 9.10
CA ALA A 221 9.51 7.17 8.37
C ALA A 221 8.30 7.10 9.30
N ILE A 222 7.12 7.40 8.76
CA ILE A 222 5.85 6.95 9.34
C ILE A 222 5.50 5.62 8.67
N LEU A 223 5.46 4.56 9.46
CA LEU A 223 5.15 3.20 9.00
C LEU A 223 3.64 2.97 9.10
N PHE A 224 2.96 2.68 7.98
CA PHE A 224 1.57 2.26 8.01
C PHE A 224 1.44 0.77 7.68
N LEU A 225 0.61 0.05 8.45
CA LEU A 225 0.48 -1.40 8.35
C LEU A 225 -0.98 -1.84 8.43
N GLU A 226 -1.35 -2.79 7.59
CA GLU A 226 -2.64 -3.48 7.57
C GLU A 226 -2.43 -4.96 7.27
N ASP A 227 -3.41 -5.83 7.51
CA ASP A 227 -3.34 -7.22 7.04
C ASP A 227 -4.73 -7.86 6.95
N VAL A 228 -4.81 -9.05 6.32
CA VAL A 228 -6.04 -9.81 6.14
C VAL A 228 -5.84 -11.31 6.34
N GLY A 229 -6.75 -11.94 7.10
CA GLY A 229 -6.84 -13.40 7.20
C GLY A 229 -5.74 -14.07 8.04
N GLU A 230 -4.89 -13.30 8.70
CA GLU A 230 -3.79 -13.84 9.49
C GLU A 230 -4.24 -14.35 10.87
N ALA A 231 -3.55 -15.35 11.38
CA ALA A 231 -3.69 -15.74 12.78
C ALA A 231 -2.94 -14.75 13.68
N ILE A 232 -3.45 -14.50 14.89
CA ILE A 232 -2.87 -13.53 15.82
C ILE A 232 -1.38 -13.78 16.07
N TYR A 233 -0.96 -15.04 16.27
CA TYR A 233 0.46 -15.37 16.47
C TYR A 233 1.35 -15.07 15.27
N ARG A 234 0.79 -15.04 14.05
CA ARG A 234 1.55 -14.66 12.84
C ARG A 234 1.77 -13.16 12.80
N VAL A 235 0.74 -12.38 13.18
CA VAL A 235 0.89 -10.93 13.35
C VAL A 235 2.00 -10.62 14.37
N ASP A 236 2.00 -11.28 15.52
CA ASP A 236 3.04 -11.14 16.53
C ASP A 236 4.44 -11.49 15.98
N ARG A 237 4.56 -12.60 15.26
CA ARG A 237 5.83 -13.01 14.63
C ARG A 237 6.34 -12.00 13.61
N MET A 238 5.47 -11.42 12.77
CA MET A 238 5.85 -10.41 11.77
C MET A 238 6.24 -9.10 12.45
N MET A 239 5.53 -8.66 13.47
CA MET A 239 5.92 -7.51 14.30
C MET A 239 7.26 -7.75 15.01
N THR A 240 7.48 -8.98 15.52
CA THR A 240 8.77 -9.39 16.10
C THR A 240 9.90 -9.33 15.05
N GLN A 241 9.66 -9.75 13.82
CA GLN A 241 10.64 -9.64 12.73
C GLN A 241 11.01 -8.18 12.44
N LEU A 242 10.01 -7.29 12.33
CA LEU A 242 10.25 -5.85 12.14
C LEU A 242 11.04 -5.24 13.32
N LYS A 243 10.78 -5.71 14.55
CA LYS A 243 11.51 -5.28 15.75
C LYS A 243 12.96 -5.76 15.73
N LEU A 244 13.19 -7.06 15.51
CA LEU A 244 14.54 -7.66 15.54
C LEU A 244 15.44 -7.17 14.39
N SER A 245 14.85 -6.83 13.25
CA SER A 245 15.56 -6.22 12.13
C SER A 245 15.91 -4.74 12.32
N GLY A 246 15.41 -4.12 13.40
CA GLY A 246 15.64 -2.72 13.71
C GLY A 246 14.67 -1.75 13.04
N VAL A 247 13.77 -2.22 12.17
CA VAL A 247 12.80 -1.35 11.46
C VAL A 247 11.99 -0.53 12.44
N LEU A 248 11.38 -1.17 13.47
CA LEU A 248 10.55 -0.46 14.45
C LEU A 248 11.32 0.55 15.28
N GLY A 249 12.62 0.36 15.46
CA GLY A 249 13.49 1.29 16.20
C GLY A 249 13.90 2.55 15.42
N HIS A 250 13.61 2.59 14.11
CA HIS A 250 13.99 3.71 13.25
C HIS A 250 12.82 4.60 12.80
N VAL A 251 11.58 4.14 12.95
CA VAL A 251 10.40 4.90 12.52
C VAL A 251 10.09 6.06 13.47
N SER A 252 9.50 7.13 12.94
CA SER A 252 9.05 8.30 13.73
C SER A 252 7.63 8.13 14.28
N GLY A 253 6.82 7.23 13.69
CA GLY A 253 5.47 6.95 14.10
C GLY A 253 4.89 5.74 13.37
N ILE A 254 3.78 5.19 13.90
CA ILE A 254 3.13 4.01 13.33
C ILE A 254 1.62 4.24 13.22
N VAL A 255 1.08 3.96 12.03
CA VAL A 255 -0.36 3.98 11.75
C VAL A 255 -0.80 2.56 11.40
N PHE A 256 -1.68 1.99 12.21
CA PHE A 256 -2.33 0.74 11.83
C PHE A 256 -3.65 1.02 11.12
N GLY A 257 -3.80 0.44 9.95
CA GLY A 257 -5.08 0.26 9.29
C GLY A 257 -5.90 -0.84 9.98
N HIS A 258 -6.67 -1.56 9.20
CA HIS A 258 -7.46 -2.68 9.71
C HIS A 258 -6.76 -4.01 9.49
N PHE A 259 -6.93 -4.90 10.46
CA PHE A 259 -6.53 -6.30 10.38
C PHE A 259 -7.80 -7.13 10.30
N THR A 260 -8.27 -7.36 9.07
CA THR A 260 -9.56 -8.01 8.83
C THR A 260 -9.42 -9.53 8.80
N GLY A 261 -10.45 -10.23 9.30
CA GLY A 261 -10.46 -11.69 9.31
C GLY A 261 -9.38 -12.34 10.18
N VAL A 262 -8.75 -11.58 11.08
CA VAL A 262 -7.79 -12.10 12.06
C VAL A 262 -8.50 -13.07 13.00
N LYS A 263 -7.95 -14.27 13.18
CA LYS A 263 -8.56 -15.32 13.98
C LYS A 263 -7.66 -15.73 15.15
N PRO A 264 -8.22 -15.93 16.35
CA PRO A 264 -7.49 -16.53 17.45
C PRO A 264 -7.11 -17.97 17.11
N ASN A 265 -5.98 -18.42 17.64
CA ASN A 265 -5.57 -19.83 17.51
C ASN A 265 -6.49 -20.74 18.34
N PRO A 266 -7.06 -21.80 17.79
CA PRO A 266 -7.83 -22.74 18.59
C PRO A 266 -6.93 -23.47 19.60
N GLY A 267 -7.40 -23.64 20.82
CA GLY A 267 -6.87 -24.58 21.82
C GLY A 267 -5.84 -24.05 22.82
N LEU A 268 -5.35 -22.82 22.71
CA LEU A 268 -4.43 -22.21 23.70
C LEU A 268 -4.88 -20.78 24.03
N GLY A 269 -4.41 -20.23 25.16
CA GLY A 269 -4.61 -18.83 25.47
C GLY A 269 -4.11 -17.94 24.34
N ASN A 270 -4.88 -16.92 23.99
CA ASN A 270 -4.53 -15.98 22.93
C ASN A 270 -4.40 -14.57 23.50
N PHE A 271 -3.49 -13.79 22.93
CA PHE A 271 -3.57 -12.34 22.99
C PHE A 271 -4.72 -11.84 22.12
N ALA A 272 -5.33 -10.71 22.48
CA ALA A 272 -6.07 -9.94 21.50
C ALA A 272 -5.08 -9.23 20.55
N LEU A 273 -5.54 -8.89 19.35
CA LEU A 273 -4.70 -8.14 18.38
C LEU A 273 -4.11 -6.88 19.01
N MET A 274 -4.93 -6.12 19.75
CA MET A 274 -4.50 -4.89 20.39
C MET A 274 -3.41 -5.10 21.45
N ASP A 275 -3.41 -6.25 22.16
CA ASP A 275 -2.36 -6.58 23.12
C ASP A 275 -1.00 -6.72 22.43
N ILE A 276 -0.98 -7.38 21.25
CA ILE A 276 0.24 -7.52 20.45
C ILE A 276 0.73 -6.16 19.96
N LEU A 277 -0.16 -5.36 19.36
CA LEU A 277 0.24 -4.06 18.83
C LEU A 277 0.80 -3.16 19.93
N LYS A 278 0.19 -3.15 21.11
CA LYS A 278 0.69 -2.41 22.29
C LYS A 278 2.04 -2.90 22.76
N GLN A 279 2.22 -4.23 22.91
CA GLN A 279 3.50 -4.80 23.36
C GLN A 279 4.68 -4.46 22.44
N HIS A 280 4.42 -4.30 21.13
CA HIS A 280 5.45 -3.93 20.17
C HIS A 280 5.65 -2.41 20.06
N CYS A 281 4.61 -1.60 20.24
CA CYS A 281 4.64 -0.17 19.94
C CYS A 281 4.86 0.73 21.17
N GLU A 282 4.23 0.44 22.32
CA GLU A 282 4.38 1.27 23.53
C GLU A 282 5.85 1.44 23.96
N PRO A 283 6.71 0.38 23.93
CA PRO A 283 8.11 0.54 24.32
C PRO A 283 8.95 1.40 23.37
N LEU A 284 8.46 1.69 22.16
CA LEU A 284 9.19 2.51 21.17
C LEU A 284 9.15 4.00 21.52
N GLY A 285 8.14 4.44 22.29
CA GLY A 285 7.97 5.85 22.66
C GLY A 285 7.61 6.77 21.48
N VAL A 286 7.16 6.21 20.34
CA VAL A 286 6.72 6.97 19.18
C VAL A 286 5.19 7.02 19.09
N PRO A 287 4.60 8.05 18.47
CA PRO A 287 3.16 8.12 18.26
C PRO A 287 2.64 6.91 17.47
N CYS A 288 1.54 6.33 17.94
CA CYS A 288 0.95 5.15 17.34
C CYS A 288 -0.57 5.10 17.53
N TYR A 289 -1.32 4.78 16.48
CA TYR A 289 -2.76 4.53 16.57
C TYR A 289 -3.21 3.42 15.61
N PHE A 290 -4.38 2.85 15.90
CA PHE A 290 -5.03 1.78 15.13
C PHE A 290 -6.39 2.25 14.63
N GLY A 291 -6.82 1.72 13.48
CA GLY A 291 -8.16 1.85 12.93
C GLY A 291 -8.28 2.83 11.77
N ALA A 292 -7.15 3.27 11.16
CA ALA A 292 -7.20 4.05 9.92
C ALA A 292 -7.89 3.26 8.79
N MET A 293 -8.59 3.95 7.90
CA MET A 293 -9.28 3.34 6.75
C MET A 293 -8.29 2.91 5.66
N ILE A 294 -7.34 2.05 6.03
CA ILE A 294 -6.26 1.53 5.18
C ILE A 294 -6.36 0.00 5.16
N GLY A 295 -6.22 -0.60 3.99
CA GLY A 295 -6.15 -2.06 3.80
C GLY A 295 -7.46 -2.68 3.31
N HIS A 296 -7.75 -3.91 3.76
CA HIS A 296 -8.87 -4.72 3.28
C HIS A 296 -10.21 -4.34 3.95
N VAL A 297 -10.63 -3.10 3.72
CA VAL A 297 -11.89 -2.53 4.22
C VAL A 297 -12.73 -2.02 3.07
N GLU A 298 -14.03 -1.91 3.26
CA GLU A 298 -14.94 -1.42 2.21
C GLU A 298 -14.66 0.03 1.81
N GLN A 299 -14.34 0.87 2.80
CA GLN A 299 -14.00 2.27 2.63
C GLN A 299 -12.50 2.42 2.74
N GLN A 300 -11.80 2.35 1.61
CA GLN A 300 -10.35 2.30 1.56
C GLN A 300 -9.75 3.63 1.14
N SER A 301 -8.81 4.14 1.91
CA SER A 301 -8.01 5.31 1.56
C SER A 301 -6.89 4.96 0.57
N THR A 302 -6.52 5.92 -0.28
CA THR A 302 -5.33 5.84 -1.15
C THR A 302 -4.18 6.57 -0.49
N VAL A 303 -3.18 5.83 -0.01
CA VAL A 303 -2.05 6.35 0.76
C VAL A 303 -0.75 6.30 -0.05
N PRO A 304 -0.06 7.42 -0.28
CA PRO A 304 1.15 7.44 -1.09
C PRO A 304 2.37 6.95 -0.31
N VAL A 305 3.07 5.94 -0.83
CA VAL A 305 4.38 5.48 -0.34
C VAL A 305 5.45 6.45 -0.85
N GLY A 306 6.27 6.99 0.05
CA GLY A 306 7.33 7.93 -0.26
C GLY A 306 6.94 9.40 -0.11
N ALA A 307 5.66 9.74 0.04
CA ALA A 307 5.22 11.11 0.30
C ALA A 307 5.47 11.53 1.76
N THR A 308 5.69 12.81 1.98
CA THR A 308 5.88 13.36 3.33
C THR A 308 4.54 13.63 4.02
N ALA A 309 4.39 13.16 5.24
CA ALA A 309 3.17 13.30 6.01
C ALA A 309 3.44 13.71 7.47
N GLU A 310 2.39 14.19 8.11
CA GLU A 310 2.29 14.37 9.56
C GLU A 310 1.16 13.48 10.08
N MET A 311 1.42 12.79 11.20
CA MET A 311 0.38 12.06 11.92
C MET A 311 0.13 12.70 13.29
N ASP A 312 -1.12 12.63 13.75
CA ASP A 312 -1.53 12.92 15.12
C ASP A 312 -2.24 11.68 15.68
N ALA A 313 -1.54 10.96 16.55
CA ALA A 313 -2.06 9.71 17.09
C ALA A 313 -3.19 9.93 18.13
N GLY A 314 -3.26 11.12 18.75
CA GLY A 314 -4.34 11.49 19.67
C GLY A 314 -5.67 11.75 18.93
N GLU A 315 -5.58 12.39 17.77
CA GLU A 315 -6.73 12.65 16.87
C GLU A 315 -7.02 11.47 15.92
N GLY A 316 -6.07 10.53 15.75
CA GLY A 316 -6.18 9.44 14.77
C GLY A 316 -6.18 9.91 13.33
N VAL A 317 -5.36 10.90 13.02
CA VAL A 317 -5.33 11.56 11.70
C VAL A 317 -3.94 11.47 11.09
N LEU A 318 -3.91 11.27 9.77
CA LEU A 318 -2.70 11.34 8.94
C LEU A 318 -2.91 12.41 7.85
N ARG A 319 -1.97 13.35 7.68
CA ARG A 319 -2.07 14.46 6.71
C ARG A 319 -0.86 14.48 5.79
N LEU A 320 -1.08 14.54 4.49
CA LEU A 320 -0.01 14.82 3.54
C LEU A 320 0.42 16.28 3.68
N LEU A 321 1.73 16.53 3.74
CA LEU A 321 2.26 17.89 3.82
C LEU A 321 2.36 18.58 2.47
N GLU A 322 2.31 17.81 1.38
CA GLU A 322 2.33 18.27 0.00
C GLU A 322 1.61 17.26 -0.91
N PRO A 323 1.19 17.66 -2.12
CA PRO A 323 0.62 16.74 -3.09
C PRO A 323 1.58 15.59 -3.42
N ALA A 324 1.06 14.38 -3.51
CA ALA A 324 1.85 13.18 -3.87
C ALA A 324 2.08 13.03 -5.38
N VAL A 325 1.37 13.80 -6.19
CA VAL A 325 1.50 13.91 -7.65
C VAL A 325 1.80 15.35 -8.04
N ARG A 326 2.22 15.61 -9.31
CA ARG A 326 2.54 16.94 -9.85
C ARG A 326 1.64 17.32 -11.02
#